data_f95becc5e044a708e9a6e8208f825518
#
_entry.id   f95becc5e044a708e9a6e8208f825518
#
_cell.length_a   1.000
_cell.length_b   1.000
_cell.length_c   1.000
_cell.angle_alpha   90.00
_cell.angle_beta   90.00
_cell.angle_gamma   90.00
#
_symmetry.space_group_name_H-M   'P 1'
#
loop_
_entity.id
_entity.type
_entity.pdbx_description
1 polymer ?
#
loop_
_entity_poly.entity_id
_entity_poly.type
_entity_poly.pdbx_seq_one_letter_code
_entity_poly.pdbx_strand_id
1 'polypeptide(L)'
;MDKQLLKEINHLHAQICGGLADPKRIAILYAIAEKPLSVTELTDVLEMPQATVSRNLKILRERGMVVAKRQGPNIYYSLGDKRIIRALDLLREVLADDLSKRSAMAEALG
;
A
#
# COMPACT_ATOMS: atom_id res chain seq x y z
N MET A 1 -2.50 -16.55 -24.87
CA MET A 1 -2.29 -16.56 -23.42
C MET A 1 -3.34 -17.42 -22.74
N ASP A 2 -2.97 -18.10 -21.70
CA ASP A 2 -3.86 -18.94 -20.91
C ASP A 2 -5.04 -18.14 -20.34
N LYS A 3 -6.26 -18.67 -20.54
CA LYS A 3 -7.49 -18.02 -20.05
C LYS A 3 -7.56 -17.95 -18.53
N GLN A 4 -7.03 -18.96 -17.86
CA GLN A 4 -7.00 -18.97 -16.39
C GLN A 4 -6.09 -17.87 -15.86
N LEU A 5 -4.94 -17.70 -16.47
CA LEU A 5 -4.01 -16.62 -16.11
C LEU A 5 -4.63 -15.24 -16.32
N LEU A 6 -5.37 -15.06 -17.43
CA LEU A 6 -6.06 -13.78 -17.68
C LEU A 6 -7.09 -13.48 -16.61
N LYS A 7 -7.82 -14.49 -16.14
CA LYS A 7 -8.78 -14.30 -15.03
C LYS A 7 -8.08 -13.89 -13.74
N GLU A 8 -6.95 -14.56 -13.44
CA GLU A 8 -6.15 -14.22 -12.27
C GLU A 8 -5.63 -12.79 -12.34
N ILE A 9 -5.13 -12.38 -13.51
CA ILE A 9 -4.63 -11.00 -13.71
C ILE A 9 -5.74 -9.99 -13.50
N ASN A 10 -6.94 -10.24 -14.04
CA ASN A 10 -8.06 -9.34 -13.85
C ASN A 10 -8.46 -9.22 -12.38
N HIS A 11 -8.47 -10.34 -11.66
CA HIS A 11 -8.79 -10.36 -10.24
C HIS A 11 -7.71 -9.68 -9.40
N LEU A 12 -6.43 -9.94 -9.71
CA LEU A 12 -5.30 -9.27 -9.07
C LEU A 12 -5.41 -7.76 -9.24
N HIS A 13 -5.66 -7.31 -10.46
CA HIS A 13 -5.77 -5.89 -10.76
C HIS A 13 -6.94 -5.24 -9.99
N ALA A 14 -8.10 -5.87 -10.01
CA ALA A 14 -9.29 -5.33 -9.34
C ALA A 14 -9.12 -5.31 -7.82
N GLN A 15 -8.56 -6.36 -7.23
CA GLN A 15 -8.50 -6.51 -5.77
C GLN A 15 -7.27 -5.85 -5.16
N ILE A 16 -6.08 -6.17 -5.67
CA ILE A 16 -4.83 -5.72 -5.07
C ILE A 16 -4.35 -4.41 -5.68
N CYS A 17 -4.16 -4.35 -6.99
CA CYS A 17 -3.68 -3.14 -7.65
C CYS A 17 -4.63 -1.96 -7.43
N GLY A 18 -5.94 -2.21 -7.45
CA GLY A 18 -6.94 -1.19 -7.16
C GLY A 18 -6.80 -0.63 -5.74
N GLY A 19 -6.45 -1.47 -4.77
CA GLY A 19 -6.17 -1.03 -3.41
C GLY A 19 -4.90 -0.19 -3.31
N LEU A 20 -3.93 -0.44 -4.18
CA LEU A 20 -2.66 0.29 -4.22
C LEU A 20 -2.70 1.53 -5.11
N ALA A 21 -3.81 1.81 -5.78
CA ALA A 21 -3.91 2.89 -6.75
C ALA A 21 -4.11 4.28 -6.13
N ASP A 22 -3.70 4.47 -4.90
CA ASP A 22 -3.74 5.75 -4.20
C ASP A 22 -2.53 5.83 -3.27
N PRO A 23 -1.68 6.86 -3.39
CA PRO A 23 -0.49 6.98 -2.55
C PRO A 23 -0.80 7.04 -1.06
N LYS A 24 -1.96 7.55 -0.66
CA LYS A 24 -2.37 7.58 0.76
C LYS A 24 -2.53 6.18 1.32
N ARG A 25 -3.08 5.24 0.53
CA ARG A 25 -3.24 3.86 0.97
C ARG A 25 -1.90 3.14 1.05
N ILE A 26 -0.99 3.41 0.12
CA ILE A 26 0.38 2.88 0.19
C ILE A 26 1.07 3.39 1.46
N ALA A 27 0.94 4.69 1.77
CA ALA A 27 1.50 5.27 2.98
C ALA A 27 0.95 4.62 4.25
N ILE A 28 -0.35 4.34 4.29
CA ILE A 28 -0.97 3.63 5.42
C ILE A 28 -0.35 2.25 5.59
N LEU A 29 -0.19 1.49 4.51
CA LEU A 29 0.40 0.16 4.55
C LEU A 29 1.82 0.19 5.13
N TYR A 30 2.64 1.14 4.70
CA TYR A 30 3.98 1.31 5.25
C TYR A 30 3.96 1.70 6.72
N ALA A 31 3.03 2.56 7.13
CA ALA A 31 2.93 3.00 8.52
C ALA A 31 2.61 1.84 9.47
N ILE A 32 1.74 0.91 9.05
CA ILE A 32 1.36 -0.24 9.89
C ILE A 32 2.26 -1.46 9.68
N ALA A 33 3.26 -1.37 8.79
CA ALA A 33 4.13 -2.49 8.48
C ALA A 33 4.95 -2.96 9.68
N GLU A 34 5.37 -2.05 10.55
CA GLU A 34 6.20 -2.38 11.71
C GLU A 34 5.38 -2.84 12.90
N LYS A 35 4.25 -2.18 13.13
CA LYS A 35 3.35 -2.53 14.25
C LYS A 35 1.93 -2.05 13.95
N PRO A 36 0.93 -2.69 14.56
CA PRO A 36 -0.44 -2.21 14.44
C PRO A 36 -0.60 -0.79 14.96
N LEU A 37 -1.41 0.01 14.27
CA LEU A 37 -1.71 1.39 14.65
C LEU A 37 -3.21 1.64 14.64
N SER A 38 -3.66 2.54 15.53
CA SER A 38 -5.03 3.02 15.56
C SER A 38 -5.23 4.14 14.54
N VAL A 39 -6.48 4.54 14.29
CA VAL A 39 -6.78 5.69 13.42
C VAL A 39 -6.11 6.96 13.94
N THR A 40 -6.17 7.20 15.25
CA THR A 40 -5.54 8.38 15.85
C THR A 40 -4.03 8.39 15.63
N GLU A 41 -3.38 7.25 15.84
CA GLU A 41 -1.94 7.14 15.61
C GLU A 41 -1.58 7.32 14.14
N LEU A 42 -2.37 6.77 13.22
CA LEU A 42 -2.15 6.94 11.78
C LEU A 42 -2.34 8.40 11.35
N THR A 43 -3.35 9.07 11.89
CA THR A 43 -3.60 10.49 11.65
C THR A 43 -2.37 11.33 12.04
N ASP A 44 -1.79 11.04 13.20
CA ASP A 44 -0.59 11.73 13.67
C ASP A 44 0.64 11.42 12.82
N VAL A 45 0.91 10.14 12.56
CA VAL A 45 2.09 9.71 11.81
C VAL A 45 2.08 10.21 10.37
N LEU A 46 0.91 10.16 9.73
CA LEU A 46 0.78 10.49 8.31
C LEU A 46 0.35 11.94 8.06
N GLU A 47 -0.02 12.65 9.11
CA GLU A 47 -0.50 14.03 9.00
C GLU A 47 -1.67 14.14 8.01
N MET A 48 -2.60 13.19 8.10
CA MET A 48 -3.80 13.14 7.28
C MET A 48 -5.04 13.39 8.15
N PRO A 49 -6.11 14.00 7.59
CA PRO A 49 -7.37 14.11 8.31
C PRO A 49 -7.91 12.74 8.70
N GLN A 50 -8.56 12.64 9.85
CA GLN A 50 -9.12 11.39 10.35
C GLN A 50 -10.09 10.76 9.35
N ALA A 51 -10.94 11.54 8.72
CA ALA A 51 -11.89 11.03 7.73
C ALA A 51 -11.20 10.39 6.53
N THR A 52 -10.07 10.96 6.11
CA THR A 52 -9.25 10.40 5.02
C THR A 52 -8.66 9.06 5.43
N VAL A 53 -8.08 8.97 6.62
CA VAL A 53 -7.51 7.73 7.15
C VAL A 53 -8.59 6.66 7.26
N SER A 54 -9.72 6.98 7.88
CA SER A 54 -10.83 6.02 8.07
C SER A 54 -11.37 5.49 6.75
N ARG A 55 -11.57 6.37 5.77
CA ARG A 55 -12.09 5.99 4.45
C ARG A 55 -11.13 5.04 3.73
N ASN A 56 -9.85 5.35 3.75
CA ASN A 56 -8.84 4.52 3.09
C ASN A 56 -8.60 3.19 3.80
N LEU A 57 -8.68 3.16 5.13
CA LEU A 57 -8.63 1.91 5.90
C LEU A 57 -9.80 0.99 5.56
N LYS A 58 -11.00 1.57 5.37
CA LYS A 58 -12.16 0.78 4.97
C LYS A 58 -11.94 0.11 3.62
N ILE A 59 -11.42 0.86 2.64
CA ILE A 59 -11.11 0.32 1.31
C ILE A 59 -10.09 -0.82 1.42
N LEU A 60 -9.00 -0.60 2.14
CA LEU A 60 -7.96 -1.61 2.32
C LEU A 60 -8.49 -2.86 3.03
N ARG A 61 -9.35 -2.67 4.04
CA ARG A 61 -9.95 -3.77 4.78
C ARG A 61 -10.88 -4.60 3.90
N GLU A 62 -11.71 -3.96 3.09
CA GLU A 62 -12.61 -4.66 2.17
C GLU A 62 -11.85 -5.51 1.16
N ARG A 63 -10.62 -5.12 0.84
CA ARG A 63 -9.74 -5.85 -0.08
C ARG A 63 -8.82 -6.85 0.61
N GLY A 64 -8.96 -7.02 1.93
CA GLY A 64 -8.13 -7.97 2.68
C GLY A 64 -6.68 -7.54 2.88
N MET A 65 -6.35 -6.30 2.59
CA MET A 65 -4.98 -5.79 2.69
C MET A 65 -4.62 -5.31 4.10
N VAL A 66 -5.62 -5.01 4.91
CA VAL A 66 -5.46 -4.73 6.33
C VAL A 66 -6.50 -5.51 7.12
N VAL A 67 -6.17 -5.81 8.37
CA VAL A 67 -7.09 -6.42 9.34
C VAL A 67 -7.24 -5.49 10.53
N ALA A 68 -8.44 -5.47 11.11
CA ALA A 68 -8.76 -4.64 12.26
C ALA A 68 -8.96 -5.54 13.48
N LYS A 69 -8.37 -5.14 14.60
CA LYS A 69 -8.51 -5.88 15.86
C LYS A 69 -8.83 -4.90 16.98
N ARG A 70 -9.93 -5.18 17.69
CA ARG A 70 -10.32 -4.37 18.85
C ARG A 70 -9.48 -4.75 20.06
N GLN A 71 -8.93 -3.76 20.74
CA GLN A 71 -8.27 -3.92 22.02
C GLN A 71 -8.77 -2.82 22.97
N GLY A 72 -9.68 -3.19 23.89
CA GLY A 72 -10.33 -2.23 24.76
C GLY A 72 -11.18 -1.24 23.96
N PRO A 73 -11.03 0.06 24.20
CA PRO A 73 -11.80 1.08 23.48
C PRO A 73 -11.25 1.38 22.08
N ASN A 74 -10.10 0.83 21.72
CA ASN A 74 -9.42 1.16 20.47
C ASN A 74 -9.46 0.01 19.48
N ILE A 75 -9.41 0.35 18.20
CA ILE A 75 -9.24 -0.59 17.09
C ILE A 75 -7.85 -0.36 16.50
N TYR A 76 -7.08 -1.43 16.36
CA TYR A 76 -5.75 -1.41 15.77
C TYR A 76 -5.76 -2.10 14.42
N TYR A 77 -5.05 -1.50 13.47
CA TYR A 77 -4.95 -2.01 12.10
C TYR A 77 -3.57 -2.55 11.83
N SER A 78 -3.51 -3.71 11.21
CA SER A 78 -2.25 -4.35 10.84
C SER A 78 -2.33 -4.88 9.42
N LEU A 79 -1.19 -5.26 8.85
CA LEU A 79 -1.15 -5.82 7.49
C LEU A 79 -1.91 -7.14 7.43
N GLY A 80 -2.72 -7.29 6.39
CA GLY A 80 -3.36 -8.57 6.10
C GLY A 80 -2.35 -9.61 5.64
N ASP A 81 -1.34 -9.18 4.89
CA ASP A 81 -0.26 -10.05 4.39
C ASP A 81 1.01 -9.21 4.22
N LYS A 82 2.07 -9.62 4.89
CA LYS A 82 3.36 -8.92 4.86
C LYS A 82 4.02 -8.90 3.48
N ARG A 83 3.65 -9.84 2.61
CA ARG A 83 4.20 -9.89 1.25
C ARG A 83 3.85 -8.66 0.42
N ILE A 84 2.78 -7.95 0.75
CA ILE A 84 2.42 -6.69 0.09
C ILE A 84 3.55 -5.67 0.21
N ILE A 85 4.15 -5.55 1.39
CA ILE A 85 5.27 -4.62 1.60
C ILE A 85 6.50 -5.04 0.80
N ARG A 86 6.78 -6.34 0.75
CA ARG A 86 7.90 -6.84 -0.07
C ARG A 86 7.69 -6.54 -1.56
N ALA A 87 6.47 -6.70 -2.04
CA ALA A 87 6.12 -6.38 -3.43
C ALA A 87 6.28 -4.88 -3.70
N LEU A 88 5.80 -4.04 -2.80
CA LEU A 88 5.96 -2.58 -2.91
C LEU A 88 7.43 -2.17 -2.87
N ASP A 89 8.23 -2.79 -2.00
CA ASP A 89 9.66 -2.52 -1.93
C ASP A 89 10.36 -2.86 -3.25
N LEU A 90 10.00 -3.98 -3.87
CA LEU A 90 10.52 -4.35 -5.19
C LEU A 90 10.11 -3.34 -6.26
N LEU A 91 8.87 -2.88 -6.25
CA LEU A 91 8.41 -1.85 -7.18
C LEU A 91 9.16 -0.53 -6.97
N ARG A 92 9.45 -0.18 -5.72
CA ARG A 92 10.26 1.00 -5.40
C ARG A 92 11.69 0.87 -5.93
N GLU A 93 12.27 -0.32 -5.86
CA GLU A 93 13.58 -0.60 -6.44
C GLU A 93 13.57 -0.40 -7.95
N VAL A 94 12.54 -0.91 -8.63
CA VAL A 94 12.37 -0.72 -10.07
C VAL A 94 12.30 0.77 -10.41
N LEU A 95 11.53 1.53 -9.65
CA LEU A 95 11.41 2.97 -9.85
C LEU A 95 12.74 3.68 -9.63
N ALA A 96 13.46 3.34 -8.55
CA ALA A 96 14.75 3.93 -8.23
C ALA A 96 15.78 3.66 -9.33
N ASP A 97 15.83 2.43 -9.86
CA ASP A 97 16.71 2.06 -10.95
C ASP A 97 16.38 2.82 -12.24
N ASP A 98 15.09 2.94 -12.55
CA ASP A 98 14.62 3.68 -13.73
C ASP A 98 15.01 5.15 -13.65
N LEU A 99 14.79 5.79 -12.50
CA LEU A 99 15.19 7.18 -12.28
C LEU A 99 16.70 7.36 -12.38
N SER A 100 17.47 6.42 -11.85
CA SER A 100 18.94 6.44 -11.94
C SER A 100 19.41 6.34 -13.40
N LYS A 101 18.82 5.45 -14.18
CA LYS A 101 19.14 5.28 -15.60
C LYS A 101 18.80 6.53 -16.40
N ARG A 102 17.67 7.15 -16.13
CA ARG A 102 17.25 8.40 -16.80
C ARG A 102 18.23 9.55 -16.48
N SER A 103 18.65 9.65 -15.22
CA SER A 103 19.61 10.66 -14.79
C SER A 103 20.96 10.47 -15.49
N ALA A 104 21.47 9.24 -15.53
CA ALA A 104 22.71 8.92 -16.20
C ALA A 104 22.65 9.23 -17.72
N MET A 105 21.50 8.92 -18.35
CA MET A 105 21.29 9.21 -19.76
C MET A 105 21.23 10.71 -20.03
N ALA A 106 20.57 11.48 -19.16
CA ALA A 106 20.52 12.92 -19.28
C ALA A 106 21.91 13.56 -19.15
N GLU A 107 22.72 13.08 -18.21
CA GLU A 107 24.11 13.54 -18.06
C GLU A 107 24.97 13.22 -19.30
N ALA A 108 24.80 12.01 -19.86
CA ALA A 108 25.52 11.60 -21.05
C ALA A 108 25.16 12.43 -22.28
N LEU A 109 23.91 12.89 -22.36
CA LEU A 109 23.39 13.69 -23.48
C LEU A 109 23.59 15.19 -23.29
N GLY A 110 23.74 15.60 -22.08
CA GLY A 110 23.86 17.00 -21.70
C GLY A 110 25.29 17.47 -21.73
#